data_4892f21a7c87a456edd98212aefa62a2
#
_entry.id   4892f21a7c87a456edd98212aefa62a2
#
_cell.length_a   1.000
_cell.length_b   1.000
_cell.length_c   1.000
_cell.angle_alpha   90.00
_cell.angle_beta   90.00
_cell.angle_gamma   90.00
#
_symmetry.space_group_name_H-M   'P 1'
#
loop_
_entity.id
_entity.type
_entity.pdbx_description
1 polymer ?
#
loop_
_entity_poly.entity_id
_entity_poly.type
_entity_poly.pdbx_seq_one_letter_code
_entity_poly.pdbx_strand_id
1 'polypeptide(L)'
;MEDAVNLIKAAHKSDLRIIVDLVPNHFSTEHQWFKAALQSLPGSLERSRFHFYDGRGESGEIPPNNWCSIFGGPAWSRVKEVDGKPGQWYLHLFDTTQADLNWENDEVKKDFEKTLRFWLDKGVDGFRIDVAHGLVKEDIFRDHRDPEGLTRALRLDVSDMDRVERESLLADVPFFDKEGVHEIYRSWRKILDSYAGQKMSVAEAWVHPSSRAMRYVRSDELHQIFNFDFLIAPWDSEFLVSAINKTLSEVGQVGASPTWVLSNHDSPRLVTRLGGGQLGRQRARAMALLTHGLPGSIYIYQGEELGLEDGNLEDKDRQDPVFFRTKGVDKGRDGARIPIPWSSQLPNYGFTTTKPWLPIPSTWQDQCVETQVDADSHLTLYRKSLHMRKLLSRQIAPSNGITWIDTPKGVLAFSRGDDFFLYANTTGQSLELKLESDCQIILSSSAQAQLKADTLTLPAESTVWLGKITK
;
A
#
# COMPACT_ATOMS: atom_id res chain seq x y z
N MET A 1 -1.15 -11.14 24.24
CA MET A 1 -2.54 -11.34 23.78
C MET A 1 -3.53 -10.42 24.49
N GLU A 2 -3.45 -10.30 25.81
CA GLU A 2 -4.31 -9.39 26.59
C GLU A 2 -4.22 -7.93 26.10
N ASP A 3 -3.00 -7.45 25.85
CA ASP A 3 -2.77 -6.09 25.33
C ASP A 3 -3.46 -5.84 23.97
N ALA A 4 -3.44 -6.83 23.06
CA ALA A 4 -4.13 -6.73 21.79
C ALA A 4 -5.65 -6.59 21.97
N VAL A 5 -6.24 -7.39 22.87
CA VAL A 5 -7.68 -7.30 23.20
C VAL A 5 -8.02 -5.95 23.85
N ASN A 6 -7.15 -5.46 24.73
CA ASN A 6 -7.33 -4.17 25.37
C ASN A 6 -7.24 -3.01 24.38
N LEU A 7 -6.30 -3.09 23.43
CA LEU A 7 -6.18 -2.13 22.30
C LEU A 7 -7.45 -2.10 21.47
N ILE A 8 -7.97 -3.26 21.05
CA ILE A 8 -9.21 -3.35 20.25
C ILE A 8 -10.38 -2.72 21.01
N LYS A 9 -10.53 -3.05 22.30
CA LYS A 9 -11.59 -2.46 23.14
C LYS A 9 -11.45 -0.95 23.31
N ALA A 10 -10.23 -0.44 23.47
CA ALA A 10 -9.98 0.99 23.58
C ALA A 10 -10.28 1.73 22.27
N ALA A 11 -9.90 1.15 21.13
CA ALA A 11 -10.22 1.67 19.80
C ALA A 11 -11.74 1.77 19.59
N HIS A 12 -12.47 0.70 19.89
CA HIS A 12 -13.93 0.68 19.76
C HIS A 12 -14.63 1.72 20.64
N LYS A 13 -14.12 1.98 21.85
CA LYS A 13 -14.63 3.07 22.72
C LYS A 13 -14.45 4.46 22.09
N SER A 14 -13.48 4.60 21.20
CA SER A 14 -13.19 5.83 20.46
C SER A 14 -13.81 5.86 19.05
N ASP A 15 -14.76 4.94 18.77
CA ASP A 15 -15.39 4.76 17.43
C ASP A 15 -14.37 4.48 16.32
N LEU A 16 -13.27 3.81 16.67
CA LEU A 16 -12.25 3.36 15.74
C LEU A 16 -12.39 1.85 15.49
N ARG A 17 -12.12 1.42 14.25
CA ARG A 17 -12.09 0.02 13.86
C ARG A 17 -10.65 -0.45 13.74
N ILE A 18 -10.41 -1.71 14.07
CA ILE A 18 -9.08 -2.33 14.00
C ILE A 18 -9.05 -3.36 12.87
N ILE A 19 -8.13 -3.14 11.94
CA ILE A 19 -7.76 -4.09 10.89
C ILE A 19 -6.37 -4.61 11.23
N VAL A 20 -6.19 -5.94 11.21
CA VAL A 20 -4.88 -6.56 11.42
C VAL A 20 -4.29 -7.03 10.10
N ASP A 21 -2.97 -6.99 10.01
CA ASP A 21 -2.24 -7.52 8.87
C ASP A 21 -2.21 -9.04 8.92
N LEU A 22 -2.57 -9.69 7.81
CA LEU A 22 -2.50 -11.12 7.61
C LEU A 22 -1.49 -11.39 6.50
N VAL A 23 -0.48 -12.20 6.79
CA VAL A 23 0.62 -12.53 5.86
C VAL A 23 0.48 -13.98 5.41
N PRO A 24 -0.33 -14.27 4.38
CA PRO A 24 -0.65 -15.65 4.04
C PRO A 24 0.28 -16.28 3.02
N ASN A 25 1.15 -15.52 2.35
CA ASN A 25 2.02 -16.07 1.31
C ASN A 25 3.15 -16.94 1.88
N HIS A 26 3.69 -16.59 3.04
CA HIS A 26 4.88 -17.25 3.59
C HIS A 26 4.87 -17.26 5.12
N PHE A 27 5.60 -18.20 5.72
CA PHE A 27 5.90 -18.19 7.13
C PHE A 27 7.40 -17.98 7.37
N SER A 28 7.73 -17.45 8.55
CA SER A 28 9.11 -17.40 9.03
C SER A 28 9.72 -18.80 9.09
N THR A 29 10.99 -18.94 8.72
CA THR A 29 11.74 -20.19 8.94
C THR A 29 11.85 -20.55 10.42
N GLU A 30 11.58 -19.59 11.34
CA GLU A 30 11.48 -19.85 12.78
C GLU A 30 10.11 -20.43 13.19
N HIS A 31 9.12 -20.44 12.30
CA HIS A 31 7.81 -21.01 12.58
C HIS A 31 7.90 -22.52 12.84
N GLN A 32 7.11 -23.03 13.79
CA GLN A 32 7.13 -24.44 14.18
C GLN A 32 6.88 -25.40 13.00
N TRP A 33 6.05 -25.03 12.03
CA TRP A 33 5.80 -25.86 10.85
C TRP A 33 7.02 -25.99 9.97
N PHE A 34 7.79 -24.92 9.76
CA PHE A 34 8.99 -24.99 8.93
C PHE A 34 10.11 -25.79 9.66
N LYS A 35 10.27 -25.57 10.98
CA LYS A 35 11.18 -26.39 11.78
C LYS A 35 10.84 -27.88 11.76
N ALA A 36 9.55 -28.23 11.82
CA ALA A 36 9.10 -29.61 11.67
C ALA A 36 9.38 -30.15 10.25
N ALA A 37 9.14 -29.35 9.20
CA ALA A 37 9.47 -29.73 7.83
C ALA A 37 10.95 -30.05 7.62
N LEU A 38 11.85 -29.28 8.26
CA LEU A 38 13.30 -29.55 8.22
C LEU A 38 13.72 -30.86 8.94
N GLN A 39 12.92 -31.30 9.89
CA GLN A 39 13.17 -32.56 10.63
C GLN A 39 12.48 -33.78 10.01
N SER A 40 11.70 -33.58 8.96
CA SER A 40 10.90 -34.61 8.31
C SER A 40 11.49 -35.01 6.96
N LEU A 41 11.18 -36.22 6.52
CA LEU A 41 11.65 -36.74 5.24
C LEU A 41 10.96 -36.06 4.03
N PRO A 42 11.58 -36.05 2.85
CA PRO A 42 10.92 -35.66 1.60
C PRO A 42 9.59 -36.41 1.42
N GLY A 43 8.55 -35.67 0.95
CA GLY A 43 7.21 -36.22 0.76
C GLY A 43 6.35 -36.32 2.04
N SER A 44 6.86 -35.90 3.19
CA SER A 44 6.07 -35.86 4.44
C SER A 44 4.99 -34.79 4.43
N LEU A 45 3.99 -34.93 5.31
CA LEU A 45 2.93 -33.92 5.50
C LEU A 45 3.49 -32.57 5.95
N GLU A 46 4.53 -32.57 6.78
CA GLU A 46 5.18 -31.36 7.27
C GLU A 46 5.78 -30.56 6.13
N ARG A 47 6.48 -31.21 5.17
CA ARG A 47 7.04 -30.55 3.99
C ARG A 47 5.99 -30.13 2.99
N SER A 48 4.89 -30.87 2.86
CA SER A 48 3.83 -30.54 1.91
C SER A 48 3.10 -29.21 2.20
N ARG A 49 3.28 -28.64 3.41
CA ARG A 49 2.77 -27.30 3.78
C ARG A 49 3.52 -26.15 3.10
N PHE A 50 4.70 -26.44 2.56
CA PHE A 50 5.57 -25.50 1.86
C PHE A 50 5.93 -26.04 0.49
N HIS A 51 6.49 -25.20 -0.35
CA HIS A 51 7.01 -25.63 -1.65
C HIS A 51 8.43 -26.20 -1.50
N PHE A 52 8.53 -27.51 -1.26
CA PHE A 52 9.76 -28.29 -1.25
C PHE A 52 9.86 -29.16 -2.51
N TYR A 53 10.95 -29.05 -3.26
CA TYR A 53 11.17 -29.81 -4.49
C TYR A 53 12.61 -30.33 -4.58
N ASP A 54 12.77 -31.44 -5.29
CA ASP A 54 14.10 -31.96 -5.62
C ASP A 54 14.78 -30.99 -6.61
N GLY A 55 16.08 -30.81 -6.44
CA GLY A 55 16.87 -30.06 -7.40
C GLY A 55 17.11 -30.83 -8.68
N ARG A 56 17.54 -30.10 -9.69
CA ARG A 56 18.01 -30.65 -10.98
C ARG A 56 19.50 -30.97 -10.89
N GLY A 57 20.02 -31.69 -11.90
CA GLY A 57 21.39 -32.21 -11.93
C GLY A 57 21.51 -33.58 -11.25
N GLU A 58 22.69 -34.23 -11.38
CA GLU A 58 22.91 -35.61 -10.92
C GLU A 58 22.80 -35.76 -9.39
N SER A 59 23.20 -34.72 -8.65
CA SER A 59 23.13 -34.69 -7.19
C SER A 59 22.09 -33.68 -6.66
N GLY A 60 21.17 -33.20 -7.52
CA GLY A 60 20.17 -32.19 -7.17
C GLY A 60 20.77 -30.83 -6.83
N GLU A 61 21.95 -30.51 -7.35
CA GLU A 61 22.71 -29.30 -7.03
C GLU A 61 22.18 -28.02 -7.70
N ILE A 62 21.32 -28.15 -8.70
CA ILE A 62 20.70 -27.05 -9.42
C ILE A 62 19.27 -26.84 -8.85
N PRO A 63 18.83 -25.59 -8.61
CA PRO A 63 17.45 -25.33 -8.14
C PRO A 63 16.38 -25.93 -9.07
N PRO A 64 15.15 -26.16 -8.58
CA PRO A 64 14.04 -26.70 -9.38
C PRO A 64 13.75 -25.90 -10.64
N ASN A 65 13.89 -24.57 -10.56
CA ASN A 65 13.83 -23.64 -11.70
C ASN A 65 14.72 -22.41 -11.45
N ASN A 66 14.69 -21.46 -12.37
CA ASN A 66 15.53 -20.27 -12.34
C ASN A 66 14.86 -19.03 -11.71
N TRP A 67 13.77 -19.18 -10.96
CA TRP A 67 13.08 -18.00 -10.38
C TRP A 67 13.98 -17.20 -9.45
N CYS A 68 13.83 -15.89 -9.52
CA CYS A 68 14.51 -14.94 -8.64
C CYS A 68 13.58 -14.42 -7.54
N SER A 69 14.15 -14.19 -6.38
CA SER A 69 13.47 -13.52 -5.27
C SER A 69 13.18 -12.05 -5.61
N ILE A 70 12.04 -11.55 -5.18
CA ILE A 70 11.67 -10.11 -5.30
C ILE A 70 12.71 -9.22 -4.62
N PHE A 71 13.39 -9.72 -3.58
CA PHE A 71 14.47 -9.00 -2.89
C PHE A 71 15.86 -9.19 -3.54
N GLY A 72 15.92 -9.92 -4.66
CA GLY A 72 17.15 -10.20 -5.41
C GLY A 72 17.78 -11.55 -5.07
N GLY A 73 18.54 -12.06 -6.03
CA GLY A 73 19.15 -13.38 -5.97
C GLY A 73 18.15 -14.54 -6.21
N PRO A 74 18.58 -15.81 -6.08
CA PRO A 74 17.71 -16.96 -6.29
C PRO A 74 16.52 -17.00 -5.34
N ALA A 75 15.37 -17.51 -5.82
CA ALA A 75 14.18 -17.75 -5.01
C ALA A 75 14.18 -19.12 -4.31
N TRP A 76 15.22 -19.89 -4.42
CA TRP A 76 15.36 -21.23 -3.87
C TRP A 76 16.57 -21.33 -2.95
N SER A 77 16.39 -22.00 -1.80
CA SER A 77 17.47 -22.37 -0.90
C SER A 77 17.45 -23.87 -0.63
N ARG A 78 18.64 -24.49 -0.74
CA ARG A 78 18.80 -25.92 -0.49
C ARG A 78 18.92 -26.20 1.00
N VAL A 79 18.13 -27.13 1.51
CA VAL A 79 18.22 -27.54 2.91
C VAL A 79 19.29 -28.61 3.10
N LYS A 80 19.73 -28.81 4.34
CA LYS A 80 20.44 -30.01 4.77
C LYS A 80 19.43 -30.98 5.37
N GLU A 81 19.46 -32.21 4.93
CA GLU A 81 18.63 -33.26 5.50
C GLU A 81 19.13 -33.66 6.91
N VAL A 82 18.31 -34.40 7.64
CA VAL A 82 18.63 -34.84 9.03
C VAL A 82 19.94 -35.60 9.11
N ASP A 83 20.31 -36.32 8.04
CA ASP A 83 21.61 -37.04 7.94
C ASP A 83 22.79 -36.14 7.55
N GLY A 84 22.55 -34.84 7.43
CA GLY A 84 23.55 -33.81 7.08
C GLY A 84 23.86 -33.68 5.60
N LYS A 85 23.25 -34.49 4.74
CA LYS A 85 23.44 -34.38 3.27
C LYS A 85 22.65 -33.24 2.69
N PRO A 86 23.06 -32.70 1.50
CA PRO A 86 22.26 -31.77 0.73
C PRO A 86 20.91 -32.40 0.35
N GLY A 87 19.82 -31.72 0.68
CA GLY A 87 18.45 -32.19 0.45
C GLY A 87 17.70 -31.43 -0.61
N GLN A 88 16.40 -31.35 -0.41
CA GLN A 88 15.48 -30.59 -1.26
C GLN A 88 15.73 -29.08 -1.20
N TRP A 89 15.10 -28.35 -2.11
CA TRP A 89 15.06 -26.90 -2.14
C TRP A 89 13.69 -26.41 -1.71
N TYR A 90 13.65 -25.36 -0.88
CA TYR A 90 12.40 -24.67 -0.56
C TYR A 90 12.32 -23.32 -1.26
N LEU A 91 11.10 -22.94 -1.64
CA LEU A 91 10.79 -21.66 -2.29
C LEU A 91 10.72 -20.54 -1.26
N HIS A 92 11.30 -19.39 -1.60
CA HIS A 92 11.13 -18.12 -0.89
C HIS A 92 11.13 -16.97 -1.90
N LEU A 93 9.95 -16.52 -2.30
CA LEU A 93 9.83 -15.42 -3.26
C LEU A 93 10.33 -14.08 -2.71
N PHE A 94 10.51 -13.99 -1.39
CA PHE A 94 11.05 -12.82 -0.69
C PHE A 94 12.37 -13.18 -0.01
N ASP A 95 12.51 -12.99 1.30
CA ASP A 95 13.75 -13.34 1.97
C ASP A 95 13.91 -14.85 2.22
N THR A 96 15.16 -15.31 2.36
CA THR A 96 15.46 -16.70 2.70
C THR A 96 14.83 -17.16 4.02
N THR A 97 14.50 -16.23 4.90
CA THR A 97 13.80 -16.49 6.17
C THR A 97 12.28 -16.54 6.03
N GLN A 98 11.73 -16.38 4.82
CA GLN A 98 10.30 -16.30 4.52
C GLN A 98 9.90 -17.41 3.56
N ALA A 99 9.70 -18.64 4.07
CA ALA A 99 9.37 -19.81 3.24
C ALA A 99 7.92 -19.74 2.71
N ASP A 100 7.74 -19.85 1.39
CA ASP A 100 6.44 -19.81 0.74
C ASP A 100 5.57 -21.03 1.10
N LEU A 101 4.33 -20.76 1.48
CA LEU A 101 3.33 -21.77 1.83
C LEU A 101 2.71 -22.38 0.57
N ASN A 102 2.44 -23.67 0.62
CA ASN A 102 1.71 -24.38 -0.43
C ASN A 102 0.20 -24.29 -0.18
N TRP A 103 -0.49 -23.41 -0.87
CA TRP A 103 -1.93 -23.19 -0.74
C TRP A 103 -2.81 -24.28 -1.38
N GLU A 104 -2.23 -25.25 -2.04
CA GLU A 104 -2.96 -26.45 -2.44
C GLU A 104 -3.17 -27.41 -1.27
N ASN A 105 -2.36 -27.28 -0.22
CA ASN A 105 -2.47 -28.06 1.00
C ASN A 105 -3.66 -27.60 1.85
N ASP A 106 -4.60 -28.51 2.11
CA ASP A 106 -5.80 -28.23 2.91
C ASP A 106 -5.52 -27.85 4.36
N GLU A 107 -4.38 -28.27 4.94
CA GLU A 107 -4.03 -27.86 6.29
C GLU A 107 -3.67 -26.38 6.34
N VAL A 108 -2.98 -25.87 5.30
CA VAL A 108 -2.68 -24.44 5.17
C VAL A 108 -3.98 -23.62 5.08
N LYS A 109 -4.91 -24.04 4.20
CA LYS A 109 -6.22 -23.37 4.07
C LYS A 109 -6.96 -23.33 5.42
N LYS A 110 -7.07 -24.48 6.08
CA LYS A 110 -7.76 -24.60 7.38
C LYS A 110 -7.12 -23.80 8.50
N ASP A 111 -5.80 -23.67 8.50
CA ASP A 111 -5.07 -22.90 9.52
C ASP A 111 -5.34 -21.40 9.37
N PHE A 112 -5.35 -20.90 8.15
CA PHE A 112 -5.72 -19.50 7.90
C PHE A 112 -7.19 -19.21 8.19
N GLU A 113 -8.11 -20.14 7.92
CA GLU A 113 -9.50 -20.01 8.35
C GLU A 113 -9.64 -19.94 9.88
N LYS A 114 -8.86 -20.74 10.63
CA LYS A 114 -8.80 -20.65 12.09
C LYS A 114 -8.20 -19.32 12.56
N THR A 115 -7.17 -18.84 11.88
CA THR A 115 -6.54 -17.55 12.19
C THR A 115 -7.50 -16.38 11.98
N LEU A 116 -8.26 -16.37 10.88
CA LEU A 116 -9.30 -15.38 10.65
C LEU A 116 -10.33 -15.38 11.79
N ARG A 117 -10.91 -16.56 12.12
CA ARG A 117 -11.89 -16.69 13.21
C ARG A 117 -11.32 -16.28 14.56
N PHE A 118 -10.08 -16.68 14.85
CA PHE A 118 -9.40 -16.32 16.09
C PHE A 118 -9.37 -14.80 16.33
N TRP A 119 -9.00 -14.03 15.30
CA TRP A 119 -8.94 -12.57 15.42
C TRP A 119 -10.33 -11.92 15.41
N LEU A 120 -11.27 -12.44 14.61
CA LEU A 120 -12.66 -11.97 14.60
C LEU A 120 -13.33 -12.21 15.96
N ASP A 121 -13.10 -13.36 16.60
CA ASP A 121 -13.59 -13.68 17.96
C ASP A 121 -12.98 -12.74 19.03
N LYS A 122 -11.79 -12.15 18.76
CA LYS A 122 -11.17 -11.12 19.62
C LYS A 122 -11.70 -9.71 19.36
N GLY A 123 -12.56 -9.55 18.37
CA GLY A 123 -13.20 -8.28 18.05
C GLY A 123 -12.54 -7.48 16.94
N VAL A 124 -11.59 -8.04 16.21
CA VAL A 124 -11.02 -7.39 15.02
C VAL A 124 -12.11 -7.13 13.98
N ASP A 125 -12.04 -5.98 13.31
CA ASP A 125 -13.02 -5.53 12.33
C ASP A 125 -12.66 -5.90 10.90
N GLY A 126 -11.44 -6.39 10.66
CA GLY A 126 -11.02 -6.79 9.32
C GLY A 126 -9.54 -7.12 9.20
N PHE A 127 -9.12 -7.31 7.94
CA PHE A 127 -7.78 -7.75 7.61
C PHE A 127 -7.21 -6.98 6.42
N ARG A 128 -5.95 -6.61 6.49
CA ARG A 128 -5.12 -6.28 5.33
C ARG A 128 -4.42 -7.57 4.91
N ILE A 129 -4.55 -7.96 3.65
CA ILE A 129 -4.00 -9.21 3.14
C ILE A 129 -2.70 -8.88 2.40
N ASP A 130 -1.58 -9.28 2.99
CA ASP A 130 -0.25 -9.12 2.42
C ASP A 130 -0.04 -10.06 1.23
N VAL A 131 0.62 -9.57 0.18
CA VAL A 131 0.91 -10.35 -1.04
C VAL A 131 -0.31 -11.16 -1.52
N ALA A 132 -1.47 -10.54 -1.54
CA ALA A 132 -2.75 -11.22 -1.79
C ALA A 132 -2.81 -11.96 -3.14
N HIS A 133 -1.98 -11.59 -4.09
CA HIS A 133 -1.89 -12.19 -5.42
C HIS A 133 -0.89 -13.37 -5.49
N GLY A 134 -0.16 -13.65 -4.39
CA GLY A 134 0.95 -14.58 -4.37
C GLY A 134 0.64 -15.97 -3.85
N LEU A 135 -0.57 -16.26 -3.36
CA LEU A 135 -0.84 -17.49 -2.63
C LEU A 135 -0.74 -18.74 -3.52
N VAL A 136 -1.25 -18.68 -4.73
CA VAL A 136 -1.25 -19.80 -5.67
C VAL A 136 -0.16 -19.59 -6.73
N LYS A 137 0.62 -20.65 -6.98
CA LYS A 137 1.66 -20.70 -8.02
C LYS A 137 1.18 -21.50 -9.23
N GLU A 138 1.91 -21.49 -10.34
CA GLU A 138 1.66 -22.43 -11.43
C GLU A 138 1.91 -23.88 -11.01
N ASP A 139 1.12 -24.82 -11.51
CA ASP A 139 1.27 -26.25 -11.22
C ASP A 139 2.61 -26.81 -11.74
N ILE A 140 3.10 -26.26 -12.85
CA ILE A 140 4.38 -26.62 -13.45
C ILE A 140 5.38 -25.50 -13.16
N PHE A 141 6.35 -25.78 -12.32
CA PHE A 141 7.44 -24.83 -11.97
C PHE A 141 8.46 -24.74 -13.12
N ARG A 142 8.05 -24.13 -14.23
CA ARG A 142 8.90 -23.90 -15.42
C ARG A 142 9.94 -22.81 -15.18
N ASP A 143 11.04 -22.88 -15.93
CA ASP A 143 11.98 -21.77 -16.01
C ASP A 143 11.32 -20.55 -16.67
N HIS A 144 11.63 -19.35 -16.17
CA HIS A 144 11.24 -18.10 -16.81
C HIS A 144 12.33 -17.68 -17.81
N ARG A 145 11.93 -17.08 -18.95
CA ARG A 145 12.86 -16.65 -20.02
C ARG A 145 13.87 -15.59 -19.56
N ASP A 146 13.45 -14.71 -18.64
CA ASP A 146 14.27 -13.66 -18.05
C ASP A 146 13.82 -13.43 -16.58
N PRO A 147 14.36 -14.22 -15.63
CA PRO A 147 13.92 -14.14 -14.23
C PRO A 147 14.39 -12.88 -13.51
N GLU A 148 15.54 -12.33 -13.87
CA GLU A 148 16.06 -11.08 -13.28
C GLU A 148 15.29 -9.88 -13.81
N GLY A 149 15.02 -9.84 -15.12
CA GLY A 149 14.18 -8.82 -15.75
C GLY A 149 12.76 -8.83 -15.18
N LEU A 150 12.15 -10.03 -14.98
CA LEU A 150 10.85 -10.16 -14.34
C LEU A 150 10.86 -9.57 -12.93
N THR A 151 11.86 -9.91 -12.12
CA THR A 151 11.97 -9.38 -10.75
C THR A 151 12.11 -7.86 -10.75
N ARG A 152 12.88 -7.30 -11.68
CA ARG A 152 12.96 -5.83 -11.87
C ARG A 152 11.62 -5.26 -12.29
N ALA A 153 10.93 -5.85 -13.25
CA ALA A 153 9.62 -5.40 -13.73
C ALA A 153 8.54 -5.36 -12.64
N LEU A 154 8.63 -6.25 -11.64
CA LEU A 154 7.72 -6.33 -10.50
C LEU A 154 8.00 -5.25 -9.42
N ARG A 155 9.14 -4.57 -9.47
CA ARG A 155 9.45 -3.47 -8.55
C ARG A 155 8.79 -2.17 -8.98
N LEU A 156 8.64 -1.24 -8.04
CA LEU A 156 8.07 0.09 -8.31
C LEU A 156 9.03 1.02 -9.06
N ASP A 157 10.32 0.91 -8.76
CA ASP A 157 11.35 1.75 -9.37
C ASP A 157 11.92 1.06 -10.61
N VAL A 158 11.26 1.29 -11.72
CA VAL A 158 11.61 0.76 -13.05
C VAL A 158 11.72 1.86 -14.11
N SER A 159 12.14 3.04 -13.70
CA SER A 159 12.28 4.20 -14.59
C SER A 159 13.25 3.98 -15.76
N ASP A 160 14.12 2.97 -15.64
CA ASP A 160 15.12 2.59 -16.64
C ASP A 160 14.70 1.42 -17.56
N MET A 161 13.50 0.85 -17.35
CA MET A 161 13.00 -0.26 -18.18
C MET A 161 12.05 0.25 -19.28
N ASP A 162 12.23 -0.25 -20.50
CA ASP A 162 11.29 0.02 -21.58
C ASP A 162 9.89 -0.48 -21.25
N ARG A 163 8.88 0.31 -21.57
CA ARG A 163 7.48 0.01 -21.24
C ARG A 163 7.00 -1.30 -21.88
N VAL A 164 7.33 -1.54 -23.16
CA VAL A 164 6.88 -2.74 -23.91
C VAL A 164 7.56 -3.98 -23.34
N GLU A 165 8.84 -3.87 -23.01
CA GLU A 165 9.60 -4.93 -22.34
C GLU A 165 8.98 -5.26 -20.98
N ARG A 166 8.70 -4.25 -20.16
CA ARG A 166 8.05 -4.43 -18.86
C ARG A 166 6.69 -5.11 -18.98
N GLU A 167 5.82 -4.63 -19.85
CA GLU A 167 4.49 -5.21 -20.10
C GLU A 167 4.61 -6.68 -20.55
N SER A 168 5.59 -7.00 -21.41
CA SER A 168 5.85 -8.35 -21.87
C SER A 168 6.33 -9.31 -20.77
N LEU A 169 7.13 -8.84 -19.82
CA LEU A 169 7.58 -9.62 -18.66
C LEU A 169 6.43 -9.83 -17.67
N LEU A 170 5.66 -8.78 -17.37
CA LEU A 170 4.54 -8.83 -16.43
C LEU A 170 3.33 -9.64 -16.95
N ALA A 171 3.25 -9.87 -18.25
CA ALA A 171 2.22 -10.75 -18.83
C ALA A 171 2.46 -12.25 -18.53
N ASP A 172 3.65 -12.64 -18.09
CA ASP A 172 4.07 -14.04 -17.91
C ASP A 172 4.65 -14.32 -16.50
N VAL A 173 4.00 -13.85 -15.46
CA VAL A 173 4.43 -14.08 -14.07
C VAL A 173 3.96 -15.46 -13.60
N PRO A 174 4.86 -16.43 -13.32
CA PRO A 174 4.46 -17.80 -12.98
C PRO A 174 3.98 -17.99 -11.55
N PHE A 175 4.24 -17.07 -10.66
CA PHE A 175 4.01 -17.21 -9.21
C PHE A 175 3.05 -16.17 -8.61
N PHE A 176 2.47 -15.29 -9.43
CA PHE A 176 1.47 -14.30 -8.98
C PHE A 176 0.20 -14.35 -9.83
N ASP A 177 -0.92 -13.94 -9.23
CA ASP A 177 -2.21 -13.69 -9.87
C ASP A 177 -2.80 -14.92 -10.60
N LYS A 178 -2.71 -16.10 -9.97
CA LYS A 178 -3.28 -17.34 -10.51
C LYS A 178 -4.75 -17.50 -10.11
N GLU A 179 -5.54 -18.13 -10.98
CA GLU A 179 -7.01 -18.26 -10.82
C GLU A 179 -7.44 -18.88 -9.48
N GLY A 180 -6.68 -19.86 -8.97
CA GLY A 180 -6.98 -20.53 -7.71
C GLY A 180 -7.04 -19.61 -6.48
N VAL A 181 -6.42 -18.43 -6.53
CA VAL A 181 -6.45 -17.47 -5.42
C VAL A 181 -7.85 -16.96 -5.12
N HIS A 182 -8.69 -16.84 -6.14
CA HIS A 182 -10.06 -16.32 -6.02
C HIS A 182 -10.97 -17.23 -5.20
N GLU A 183 -10.78 -18.56 -5.24
CA GLU A 183 -11.53 -19.50 -4.42
C GLU A 183 -11.20 -19.36 -2.94
N ILE A 184 -9.93 -19.08 -2.62
CA ILE A 184 -9.49 -18.81 -1.26
C ILE A 184 -10.23 -17.57 -0.72
N TYR A 185 -10.28 -16.48 -1.50
CA TYR A 185 -10.94 -15.25 -1.06
C TYR A 185 -12.47 -15.37 -0.96
N ARG A 186 -13.11 -16.19 -1.79
CA ARG A 186 -14.53 -16.51 -1.62
C ARG A 186 -14.79 -17.30 -0.33
N SER A 187 -13.88 -18.21 0.04
CA SER A 187 -13.96 -18.90 1.33
C SER A 187 -13.83 -17.92 2.50
N TRP A 188 -12.84 -17.03 2.45
CA TRP A 188 -12.62 -16.04 3.48
C TRP A 188 -13.75 -15.01 3.57
N ARG A 189 -14.33 -14.62 2.44
CA ARG A 189 -15.49 -13.73 2.41
C ARG A 189 -16.68 -14.35 3.17
N LYS A 190 -16.97 -15.63 2.97
CA LYS A 190 -18.02 -16.34 3.73
C LYS A 190 -17.75 -16.33 5.23
N ILE A 191 -16.48 -16.42 5.64
CA ILE A 191 -16.12 -16.31 7.05
C ILE A 191 -16.42 -14.92 7.57
N LEU A 192 -15.96 -13.86 6.89
CA LEU A 192 -16.22 -12.48 7.29
C LEU A 192 -17.71 -12.18 7.38
N ASP A 193 -18.49 -12.58 6.39
CA ASP A 193 -19.94 -12.38 6.33
C ASP A 193 -20.71 -13.16 7.42
N SER A 194 -20.10 -14.20 8.01
CA SER A 194 -20.70 -14.97 9.11
C SER A 194 -20.65 -14.27 10.47
N TYR A 195 -19.90 -13.17 10.58
CA TYR A 195 -19.76 -12.40 11.82
C TYR A 195 -20.69 -11.19 11.83
N ALA A 196 -21.21 -10.86 12.99
CA ALA A 196 -22.05 -9.68 13.18
C ALA A 196 -21.27 -8.37 12.94
N GLY A 197 -21.95 -7.35 12.45
CA GLY A 197 -21.40 -6.06 12.13
C GLY A 197 -20.65 -6.05 10.78
N GLN A 198 -20.14 -4.90 10.42
CA GLN A 198 -19.37 -4.75 9.19
C GLN A 198 -17.94 -5.24 9.41
N LYS A 199 -17.58 -6.29 8.69
CA LYS A 199 -16.20 -6.78 8.59
C LYS A 199 -15.65 -6.44 7.21
N MET A 200 -14.37 -6.13 7.13
CA MET A 200 -13.77 -5.79 5.85
C MET A 200 -12.43 -6.48 5.62
N SER A 201 -12.05 -6.54 4.37
CA SER A 201 -10.72 -6.97 3.95
C SER A 201 -10.21 -6.09 2.82
N VAL A 202 -8.92 -5.79 2.84
CA VAL A 202 -8.24 -5.05 1.79
C VAL A 202 -7.04 -5.86 1.29
N ALA A 203 -6.95 -6.04 -0.03
CA ALA A 203 -5.84 -6.74 -0.67
C ALA A 203 -4.66 -5.79 -0.91
N GLU A 204 -3.47 -6.26 -0.57
CA GLU A 204 -2.25 -5.76 -1.16
C GLU A 204 -1.89 -6.71 -2.31
N ALA A 205 -2.12 -6.25 -3.55
CA ALA A 205 -1.89 -7.06 -4.74
C ALA A 205 -1.38 -6.22 -5.91
N TRP A 206 -0.17 -6.52 -6.33
CA TRP A 206 0.48 -5.94 -7.50
C TRP A 206 0.21 -6.83 -8.71
N VAL A 207 -0.92 -6.60 -9.37
CA VAL A 207 -1.35 -7.41 -10.51
C VAL A 207 -1.23 -6.64 -11.83
N HIS A 208 -0.98 -7.37 -12.89
CA HIS A 208 -0.83 -6.79 -14.22
C HIS A 208 -1.65 -7.58 -15.27
N PRO A 209 -2.39 -6.92 -16.15
CA PRO A 209 -2.71 -5.48 -16.12
C PRO A 209 -3.51 -5.12 -14.86
N SER A 210 -3.45 -3.86 -14.41
CA SER A 210 -4.08 -3.43 -13.15
C SER A 210 -5.60 -3.65 -13.13
N SER A 211 -6.26 -3.73 -14.29
CA SER A 211 -7.68 -4.11 -14.40
C SER A 211 -8.01 -5.46 -13.78
N ARG A 212 -7.04 -6.39 -13.72
CA ARG A 212 -7.21 -7.68 -13.02
C ARG A 212 -7.38 -7.52 -11.52
N ALA A 213 -6.96 -6.39 -10.93
CA ALA A 213 -7.20 -6.07 -9.53
C ALA A 213 -8.70 -6.09 -9.17
N MET A 214 -9.56 -5.77 -10.13
CA MET A 214 -11.01 -5.79 -9.93
C MET A 214 -11.57 -7.19 -9.68
N ARG A 215 -10.85 -8.23 -10.06
CA ARG A 215 -11.25 -9.62 -9.80
C ARG A 215 -11.20 -9.96 -8.31
N TYR A 216 -10.32 -9.30 -7.54
CA TYR A 216 -10.17 -9.50 -6.10
C TYR A 216 -11.28 -8.85 -5.28
N VAL A 217 -12.01 -7.90 -5.88
CA VAL A 217 -13.06 -7.11 -5.21
C VAL A 217 -14.45 -7.34 -5.79
N ARG A 218 -14.66 -8.49 -6.43
CA ARG A 218 -16.01 -8.95 -6.82
C ARG A 218 -16.87 -9.09 -5.56
N SER A 219 -18.18 -9.04 -5.72
CA SER A 219 -19.14 -8.99 -4.61
C SER A 219 -19.02 -10.15 -3.61
N ASP A 220 -18.45 -11.27 -4.03
CA ASP A 220 -18.24 -12.50 -3.24
C ASP A 220 -16.78 -12.72 -2.80
N GLU A 221 -15.89 -11.74 -3.03
CA GLU A 221 -14.48 -11.81 -2.67
C GLU A 221 -14.09 -10.71 -1.65
N LEU A 222 -12.88 -10.15 -1.73
CA LEU A 222 -12.42 -9.13 -0.80
C LEU A 222 -13.21 -7.81 -0.99
N HIS A 223 -13.19 -6.92 -0.01
CA HIS A 223 -13.97 -5.70 -0.06
C HIS A 223 -13.27 -4.57 -0.78
N GLN A 224 -11.95 -4.49 -0.64
CA GLN A 224 -11.12 -3.43 -1.21
C GLN A 224 -9.78 -3.99 -1.69
N ILE A 225 -9.12 -3.23 -2.55
CA ILE A 225 -7.75 -3.46 -3.01
C ILE A 225 -7.03 -2.13 -3.07
N PHE A 226 -5.74 -2.10 -2.73
CA PHE A 226 -4.93 -0.90 -2.84
C PHE A 226 -4.73 -0.48 -4.29
N ASN A 227 -4.81 0.81 -4.53
CA ASN A 227 -4.64 1.41 -5.86
C ASN A 227 -3.18 1.84 -6.04
N PHE A 228 -2.38 0.97 -6.59
CA PHE A 228 -0.97 1.23 -6.79
C PHE A 228 -0.68 2.16 -7.97
N ASP A 229 -1.54 2.21 -8.99
CA ASP A 229 -1.40 3.18 -10.09
C ASP A 229 -1.49 4.62 -9.55
N PHE A 230 -2.38 4.85 -8.57
CA PHE A 230 -2.50 6.16 -7.91
C PHE A 230 -1.37 6.42 -6.90
N LEU A 231 -0.90 5.38 -6.19
CA LEU A 231 0.23 5.47 -5.27
C LEU A 231 1.47 6.06 -5.94
N ILE A 232 1.80 5.58 -7.15
CA ILE A 232 2.99 6.02 -7.89
C ILE A 232 2.75 7.23 -8.79
N ALA A 233 1.53 7.78 -8.82
CA ALA A 233 1.17 8.90 -9.67
C ALA A 233 2.10 10.11 -9.44
N PRO A 234 2.66 10.70 -10.50
CA PRO A 234 3.37 11.96 -10.41
C PRO A 234 2.39 13.11 -10.14
N TRP A 235 2.91 14.24 -9.71
CA TRP A 235 2.14 15.47 -9.60
C TRP A 235 2.00 16.11 -10.98
N ASP A 236 1.14 15.52 -11.80
CA ASP A 236 0.85 15.92 -13.18
C ASP A 236 -0.64 15.76 -13.46
N SER A 237 -1.29 16.82 -13.96
CA SER A 237 -2.76 16.86 -14.14
C SER A 237 -3.29 15.83 -15.12
N GLU A 238 -2.61 15.58 -16.23
CA GLU A 238 -3.06 14.64 -17.27
C GLU A 238 -2.97 13.20 -16.74
N PHE A 239 -1.87 12.90 -16.06
CA PHE A 239 -1.68 11.58 -15.43
C PHE A 239 -2.71 11.35 -14.33
N LEU A 240 -2.94 12.32 -13.45
CA LEU A 240 -3.90 12.23 -12.34
C LEU A 240 -5.34 12.04 -12.86
N VAL A 241 -5.75 12.81 -13.88
CA VAL A 241 -7.06 12.64 -14.52
C VAL A 241 -7.22 11.25 -15.10
N SER A 242 -6.20 10.75 -15.80
CA SER A 242 -6.19 9.40 -16.36
C SER A 242 -6.30 8.32 -15.28
N ALA A 243 -5.50 8.40 -14.21
CA ALA A 243 -5.51 7.44 -13.11
C ALA A 243 -6.85 7.44 -12.35
N ILE A 244 -7.41 8.62 -12.09
CA ILE A 244 -8.71 8.76 -11.43
C ILE A 244 -9.83 8.17 -12.30
N ASN A 245 -9.88 8.51 -13.58
CA ASN A 245 -10.90 8.00 -14.50
C ASN A 245 -10.83 6.47 -14.62
N LYS A 246 -9.63 5.94 -14.82
CA LYS A 246 -9.40 4.50 -14.88
C LYS A 246 -9.93 3.80 -13.63
N THR A 247 -9.54 4.28 -12.45
CA THR A 247 -9.96 3.71 -11.17
C THR A 247 -11.49 3.72 -11.03
N LEU A 248 -12.12 4.88 -11.25
CA LEU A 248 -13.58 5.01 -11.10
C LEU A 248 -14.35 4.14 -12.09
N SER A 249 -13.85 4.01 -13.32
CA SER A 249 -14.44 3.13 -14.34
C SER A 249 -14.31 1.66 -13.96
N GLU A 250 -13.12 1.22 -13.52
CA GLU A 250 -12.84 -0.17 -13.18
C GLU A 250 -13.67 -0.62 -11.97
N VAL A 251 -13.68 0.14 -10.87
CA VAL A 251 -14.45 -0.22 -9.66
C VAL A 251 -15.97 -0.19 -9.93
N GLY A 252 -16.42 0.71 -10.82
CA GLY A 252 -17.83 0.80 -11.22
C GLY A 252 -18.34 -0.47 -11.91
N GLN A 253 -17.49 -1.18 -12.65
CA GLN A 253 -17.85 -2.42 -13.33
C GLN A 253 -18.16 -3.57 -12.37
N VAL A 254 -17.59 -3.57 -11.18
CA VAL A 254 -17.75 -4.62 -10.17
C VAL A 254 -18.55 -4.16 -8.95
N GLY A 255 -18.98 -2.90 -8.93
CA GLY A 255 -19.71 -2.31 -7.80
C GLY A 255 -18.87 -2.15 -6.54
N ALA A 256 -17.54 -2.11 -6.66
CA ALA A 256 -16.62 -1.90 -5.56
C ALA A 256 -16.42 -0.40 -5.25
N SER A 257 -15.87 -0.09 -4.08
CA SER A 257 -15.51 1.28 -3.70
C SER A 257 -14.07 1.57 -4.11
N PRO A 258 -13.78 2.73 -4.74
CA PRO A 258 -12.42 3.10 -5.05
C PRO A 258 -11.60 3.31 -3.78
N THR A 259 -10.31 3.02 -3.86
CA THR A 259 -9.33 3.26 -2.79
C THR A 259 -8.26 4.22 -3.27
N TRP A 260 -7.83 5.09 -2.40
CA TRP A 260 -6.80 6.09 -2.68
C TRP A 260 -5.71 5.99 -1.61
N VAL A 261 -4.49 5.84 -2.06
CA VAL A 261 -3.30 5.70 -1.21
C VAL A 261 -2.16 6.54 -1.79
N LEU A 262 -1.50 7.32 -0.95
CA LEU A 262 -0.42 8.21 -1.36
C LEU A 262 0.96 7.74 -0.89
N SER A 263 1.00 6.95 0.16
CA SER A 263 2.24 6.42 0.76
C SER A 263 1.97 5.08 1.42
N ASN A 264 3.01 4.26 1.54
CA ASN A 264 3.03 3.04 2.33
C ASN A 264 4.45 2.76 2.84
N HIS A 265 4.64 1.63 3.52
CA HIS A 265 5.93 1.22 4.07
C HIS A 265 6.88 0.59 3.04
N ASP A 266 6.47 0.45 1.78
CA ASP A 266 7.22 -0.17 0.68
C ASP A 266 7.60 0.82 -0.43
N SER A 267 7.14 2.06 -0.34
CA SER A 267 7.46 3.13 -1.29
C SER A 267 8.04 4.36 -0.59
N PRO A 268 8.81 5.19 -1.30
CA PRO A 268 9.26 6.46 -0.76
C PRO A 268 8.08 7.32 -0.27
N ARG A 269 8.29 8.04 0.83
CA ARG A 269 7.27 8.93 1.38
C ARG A 269 6.83 9.99 0.36
N LEU A 270 5.59 10.41 0.43
CA LEU A 270 4.97 11.31 -0.54
C LEU A 270 5.83 12.56 -0.81
N VAL A 271 6.32 13.22 0.22
CA VAL A 271 7.14 14.44 0.08
C VAL A 271 8.42 14.16 -0.71
N THR A 272 9.12 13.06 -0.39
CA THR A 272 10.33 12.63 -1.10
C THR A 272 10.03 12.38 -2.57
N ARG A 273 8.98 11.60 -2.85
CA ARG A 273 8.57 11.24 -4.21
C ARG A 273 8.15 12.44 -5.06
N LEU A 274 7.57 13.46 -4.45
CA LEU A 274 7.13 14.69 -5.15
C LEU A 274 8.20 15.79 -5.24
N GLY A 275 9.47 15.46 -5.00
CA GLY A 275 10.62 16.33 -5.23
C GLY A 275 11.37 16.80 -3.97
N GLY A 276 10.94 16.36 -2.78
CA GLY A 276 11.58 16.68 -1.51
C GLY A 276 11.54 18.16 -1.14
N GLY A 277 12.05 18.47 0.04
CA GLY A 277 12.19 19.84 0.52
C GLY A 277 10.88 20.63 0.57
N GLN A 278 10.95 21.93 0.37
CA GLN A 278 9.78 22.80 0.40
C GLN A 278 8.80 22.50 -0.74
N LEU A 279 9.30 22.25 -1.95
CA LEU A 279 8.48 21.94 -3.11
C LEU A 279 7.71 20.62 -2.92
N GLY A 280 8.42 19.58 -2.48
CA GLY A 280 7.78 18.29 -2.18
C GLY A 280 6.70 18.41 -1.12
N ARG A 281 6.92 19.18 -0.05
CA ARG A 281 5.92 19.45 0.98
C ARG A 281 4.71 20.22 0.44
N GLN A 282 4.92 21.19 -0.41
CA GLN A 282 3.84 21.96 -1.05
C GLN A 282 2.97 21.04 -1.93
N ARG A 283 3.59 20.23 -2.79
CA ARG A 283 2.91 19.25 -3.63
C ARG A 283 2.20 18.17 -2.81
N ALA A 284 2.81 17.71 -1.73
CA ALA A 284 2.20 16.72 -0.84
C ALA A 284 0.91 17.27 -0.18
N ARG A 285 0.90 18.53 0.28
CA ARG A 285 -0.31 19.21 0.77
C ARG A 285 -1.40 19.27 -0.30
N ALA A 286 -1.01 19.64 -1.52
CA ALA A 286 -1.93 19.73 -2.64
C ALA A 286 -2.50 18.36 -3.04
N MET A 287 -1.64 17.34 -3.14
CA MET A 287 -2.03 15.98 -3.48
C MET A 287 -2.94 15.34 -2.41
N ALA A 288 -2.65 15.58 -1.12
CA ALA A 288 -3.52 15.14 -0.03
C ALA A 288 -4.91 15.77 -0.14
N LEU A 289 -4.98 17.09 -0.34
CA LEU A 289 -6.27 17.77 -0.45
C LEU A 289 -7.05 17.34 -1.70
N LEU A 290 -6.38 17.10 -2.84
CA LEU A 290 -6.97 16.48 -4.02
C LEU A 290 -7.58 15.11 -3.68
N THR A 291 -6.78 14.24 -3.06
CA THR A 291 -7.18 12.86 -2.73
C THR A 291 -8.35 12.84 -1.75
N HIS A 292 -8.32 13.70 -0.74
CA HIS A 292 -9.39 13.81 0.24
C HIS A 292 -10.71 14.33 -0.36
N GLY A 293 -10.68 14.99 -1.52
CA GLY A 293 -11.87 15.39 -2.29
C GLY A 293 -12.52 14.28 -3.09
N LEU A 294 -11.79 13.19 -3.41
CA LEU A 294 -12.28 12.07 -4.23
C LEU A 294 -13.30 11.19 -3.49
N PRO A 295 -14.24 10.52 -4.17
CA PRO A 295 -15.13 9.53 -3.57
C PRO A 295 -14.35 8.26 -3.17
N GLY A 296 -14.90 7.43 -2.27
CA GLY A 296 -14.33 6.15 -1.86
C GLY A 296 -13.53 6.20 -0.57
N SER A 297 -12.61 5.27 -0.36
CA SER A 297 -11.80 5.13 0.85
C SER A 297 -10.41 5.72 0.69
N ILE A 298 -9.90 6.34 1.75
CA ILE A 298 -8.55 6.90 1.79
C ILE A 298 -7.73 6.10 2.79
N TYR A 299 -6.51 5.77 2.41
CA TYR A 299 -5.50 5.16 3.27
C TYR A 299 -4.37 6.15 3.48
N ILE A 300 -4.07 6.44 4.73
CA ILE A 300 -3.02 7.39 5.13
C ILE A 300 -1.91 6.61 5.82
N TYR A 301 -0.70 6.74 5.33
CA TYR A 301 0.47 6.15 5.94
C TYR A 301 0.99 7.04 7.07
N GLN A 302 1.37 6.43 8.20
CA GLN A 302 1.90 7.17 9.35
C GLN A 302 3.04 8.12 8.96
N GLY A 303 2.94 9.40 9.40
CA GLY A 303 3.90 10.47 9.07
C GLY A 303 3.61 11.20 7.75
N GLU A 304 2.68 10.72 6.94
CA GLU A 304 2.17 11.45 5.76
C GLU A 304 1.48 12.74 6.21
N GLU A 305 0.66 12.64 7.27
CA GLU A 305 -0.03 13.77 7.91
C GLU A 305 0.92 14.80 8.52
N LEU A 306 2.17 14.45 8.74
CA LEU A 306 3.21 15.37 9.23
C LEU A 306 4.05 15.97 8.09
N GLY A 307 3.87 15.50 6.85
CA GLY A 307 4.68 15.91 5.71
C GLY A 307 6.13 15.47 5.81
N LEU A 308 6.39 14.29 6.39
CA LEU A 308 7.73 13.75 6.54
C LEU A 308 8.29 13.29 5.19
N GLU A 309 9.59 13.51 5.02
CA GLU A 309 10.41 12.91 3.95
C GLU A 309 10.94 11.55 4.39
N ASP A 310 11.52 10.79 3.46
CA ASP A 310 12.32 9.63 3.84
C ASP A 310 13.51 10.08 4.69
N GLY A 311 13.77 9.35 5.76
CA GLY A 311 14.99 9.61 6.54
C GLY A 311 16.22 9.06 5.83
N ASN A 312 17.28 9.85 5.82
CA ASN A 312 18.58 9.39 5.34
C ASN A 312 19.27 8.57 6.43
N LEU A 313 19.49 7.28 6.18
CA LEU A 313 20.13 6.34 7.10
C LEU A 313 21.55 6.02 6.66
N GLU A 314 22.46 5.92 7.61
CA GLU A 314 23.77 5.33 7.36
C GLU A 314 23.65 3.82 7.09
N ASP A 315 24.54 3.26 6.30
CA ASP A 315 24.48 1.84 5.91
C ASP A 315 24.53 0.88 7.10
N LYS A 316 25.19 1.26 8.20
CA LYS A 316 25.24 0.50 9.45
C LYS A 316 23.91 0.39 10.19
N ASP A 317 22.96 1.31 9.94
CA ASP A 317 21.67 1.37 10.62
C ASP A 317 20.56 0.73 9.80
N ARG A 318 20.85 0.29 8.57
CA ARG A 318 19.86 -0.34 7.68
C ARG A 318 19.49 -1.73 8.15
N GLN A 319 18.21 -2.07 8.00
CA GLN A 319 17.62 -3.32 8.44
C GLN A 319 16.89 -4.07 7.31
N ASP A 320 16.59 -3.40 6.20
CA ASP A 320 15.84 -4.01 5.09
C ASP A 320 16.66 -5.14 4.43
N PRO A 321 16.12 -6.37 4.33
CA PRO A 321 16.77 -7.49 3.65
C PRO A 321 17.23 -7.18 2.22
N VAL A 322 16.51 -6.31 1.51
CA VAL A 322 16.89 -5.89 0.14
C VAL A 322 18.29 -5.28 0.12
N PHE A 323 18.62 -4.43 1.08
CA PHE A 323 19.96 -3.83 1.19
C PHE A 323 21.07 -4.88 1.28
N PHE A 324 20.88 -5.90 2.12
CA PHE A 324 21.87 -6.96 2.32
C PHE A 324 21.96 -7.89 1.11
N ARG A 325 20.82 -8.28 0.54
CA ARG A 325 20.76 -9.19 -0.63
C ARG A 325 21.33 -8.55 -1.88
N THR A 326 21.17 -7.25 -2.05
CA THR A 326 21.74 -6.49 -3.18
C THR A 326 23.16 -5.97 -2.90
N LYS A 327 23.76 -6.34 -1.74
CA LYS A 327 25.09 -5.89 -1.31
C LYS A 327 25.22 -4.36 -1.30
N GLY A 328 24.16 -3.67 -0.87
CA GLY A 328 24.11 -2.22 -0.75
C GLY A 328 23.83 -1.44 -2.04
N VAL A 329 23.56 -2.12 -3.16
CA VAL A 329 23.15 -1.48 -4.43
C VAL A 329 21.78 -0.83 -4.26
N ASP A 330 20.81 -1.56 -3.75
CA ASP A 330 19.50 -1.04 -3.37
C ASP A 330 19.52 -0.65 -1.88
N LYS A 331 19.18 0.59 -1.58
CA LYS A 331 19.17 1.09 -0.18
C LYS A 331 17.94 0.61 0.61
N GLY A 332 17.00 -0.04 -0.03
CA GLY A 332 15.81 -0.57 0.60
C GLY A 332 14.83 0.50 1.09
N ARG A 333 13.89 0.09 1.93
CA ARG A 333 12.69 0.84 2.32
C ARG A 333 12.79 1.49 3.70
N ASP A 334 13.92 1.33 4.39
CA ASP A 334 14.08 1.78 5.78
C ASP A 334 13.82 3.28 5.97
N GLY A 335 14.13 4.12 4.97
CA GLY A 335 13.89 5.55 5.03
C GLY A 335 12.42 5.93 5.27
N ALA A 336 11.50 5.14 4.71
CA ALA A 336 10.07 5.33 4.91
C ALA A 336 9.55 4.73 6.23
N ARG A 337 10.33 3.85 6.90
CA ARG A 337 9.91 3.05 8.07
C ARG A 337 10.37 3.60 9.41
N ILE A 338 11.04 4.75 9.41
CA ILE A 338 11.52 5.41 10.61
C ILE A 338 10.34 5.79 11.51
N PRO A 339 10.45 5.59 12.84
CA PRO A 339 9.44 6.00 13.80
C PRO A 339 9.09 7.49 13.70
N ILE A 340 7.81 7.83 13.82
CA ILE A 340 7.35 9.22 13.75
C ILE A 340 7.72 10.00 15.02
N PRO A 341 8.09 11.30 14.89
CA PRO A 341 8.37 12.16 16.02
C PRO A 341 7.06 12.68 16.64
N TRP A 342 6.88 12.48 17.95
CA TRP A 342 5.72 12.98 18.71
C TRP A 342 5.98 14.34 19.32
N SER A 343 7.18 14.56 19.85
CA SER A 343 7.60 15.81 20.48
C SER A 343 8.96 16.27 19.97
N SER A 344 9.33 17.52 20.26
CA SER A 344 10.64 18.07 19.94
C SER A 344 11.75 17.61 20.89
N GLN A 345 11.46 16.77 21.89
CA GLN A 345 12.40 16.33 22.93
C GLN A 345 13.35 15.23 22.46
N LEU A 346 14.64 15.45 22.66
CA LEU A 346 15.69 14.47 22.43
C LEU A 346 15.78 13.44 23.58
N PRO A 347 16.31 12.25 23.35
CA PRO A 347 16.94 11.81 22.08
C PRO A 347 15.98 11.19 21.05
N ASN A 348 14.78 10.76 21.42
CA ASN A 348 13.92 9.93 20.59
C ASN A 348 12.55 10.57 20.28
N TYR A 349 12.46 11.89 20.38
CA TYR A 349 11.29 12.67 19.97
C TYR A 349 9.95 12.14 20.52
N GLY A 350 9.95 11.65 21.76
CA GLY A 350 8.76 11.12 22.42
C GLY A 350 8.29 9.73 21.94
N PHE A 351 8.99 9.10 20.98
CA PHE A 351 8.61 7.77 20.51
C PHE A 351 8.96 6.66 21.51
N THR A 352 10.15 6.69 22.08
CA THR A 352 10.63 5.66 23.02
C THR A 352 11.64 6.24 24.01
N THR A 353 11.78 5.58 25.16
CA THR A 353 12.83 5.89 26.15
C THR A 353 14.12 5.12 25.91
N THR A 354 14.12 4.17 24.97
CA THR A 354 15.27 3.35 24.58
C THR A 354 15.67 3.62 23.15
N LYS A 355 16.72 2.96 22.64
CA LYS A 355 17.14 3.08 21.23
C LYS A 355 15.99 2.59 20.32
N PRO A 356 15.50 3.40 19.36
CA PRO A 356 14.50 2.95 18.41
C PRO A 356 15.12 1.97 17.40
N TRP A 357 14.25 1.21 16.72
CA TRP A 357 14.65 0.26 15.66
C TRP A 357 15.48 0.92 14.56
N LEU A 358 15.02 2.08 14.09
CA LEU A 358 15.75 2.93 13.15
C LEU A 358 15.96 4.32 13.80
N PRO A 359 17.11 4.97 13.61
CA PRO A 359 17.36 6.28 14.18
C PRO A 359 16.45 7.34 13.55
N ILE A 360 15.89 8.22 14.39
CA ILE A 360 15.02 9.31 13.94
C ILE A 360 15.90 10.49 13.50
N PRO A 361 15.74 11.03 12.28
CA PRO A 361 16.53 12.14 11.79
C PRO A 361 16.35 13.41 12.65
N SER A 362 17.44 14.13 12.95
CA SER A 362 17.36 15.41 13.66
C SER A 362 16.59 16.49 12.89
N THR A 363 16.55 16.37 11.56
CA THR A 363 15.77 17.25 10.68
C THR A 363 14.26 17.16 10.90
N TRP A 364 13.74 16.15 11.62
CA TRP A 364 12.34 15.98 11.91
C TRP A 364 11.90 16.66 13.22
N GLN A 365 12.81 17.27 13.97
CA GLN A 365 12.51 17.92 15.25
C GLN A 365 11.37 18.95 15.14
N ASP A 366 11.41 19.79 14.11
CA ASP A 366 10.40 20.82 13.86
C ASP A 366 9.18 20.30 13.08
N GLN A 367 9.17 19.01 12.73
CA GLN A 367 8.07 18.34 12.00
C GLN A 367 7.33 17.33 12.88
N CYS A 368 7.51 17.36 14.19
CA CYS A 368 6.85 16.48 15.12
C CYS A 368 5.36 16.86 15.33
N VAL A 369 4.58 15.94 15.89
CA VAL A 369 3.16 16.19 16.20
C VAL A 369 2.97 17.45 17.02
N GLU A 370 3.75 17.60 18.11
CA GLU A 370 3.67 18.74 19.05
C GLU A 370 3.78 20.10 18.35
N THR A 371 4.69 20.26 17.39
CA THR A 371 4.91 21.52 16.67
C THR A 371 3.84 21.83 15.63
N GLN A 372 3.02 20.86 15.26
CA GLN A 372 2.05 20.98 14.17
C GLN A 372 0.60 21.14 14.60
N VAL A 373 0.26 20.92 15.88
CA VAL A 373 -1.16 20.87 16.32
C VAL A 373 -1.89 22.20 16.23
N ASP A 374 -1.20 23.34 16.42
CA ASP A 374 -1.78 24.68 16.48
C ASP A 374 -1.31 25.60 15.33
N ALA A 375 -0.57 25.06 14.35
CA ALA A 375 -0.02 25.81 13.24
C ALA A 375 -0.81 25.57 11.93
N ASP A 376 -0.63 26.40 10.91
CA ASP A 376 -0.98 26.03 9.53
C ASP A 376 0.06 25.02 9.01
N SER A 377 -0.22 23.76 9.25
CA SER A 377 0.71 22.64 9.04
C SER A 377 0.07 21.54 8.16
N HIS A 378 0.85 20.50 7.85
CA HIS A 378 0.31 19.29 7.25
C HIS A 378 -0.75 18.66 8.14
N LEU A 379 -0.45 18.49 9.43
CA LEU A 379 -1.37 17.85 10.39
C LEU A 379 -2.72 18.58 10.49
N THR A 380 -2.69 19.90 10.56
CA THR A 380 -3.95 20.69 10.63
C THR A 380 -4.70 20.66 9.31
N LEU A 381 -4.02 20.61 8.15
CA LEU A 381 -4.66 20.42 6.86
C LEU A 381 -5.37 19.04 6.78
N TYR A 382 -4.68 17.96 7.19
CA TYR A 382 -5.27 16.62 7.24
C TYR A 382 -6.51 16.57 8.15
N ARG A 383 -6.41 17.10 9.36
CA ARG A 383 -7.54 17.17 10.31
C ARG A 383 -8.73 17.90 9.72
N LYS A 384 -8.52 19.08 9.14
CA LYS A 384 -9.57 19.90 8.53
C LYS A 384 -10.20 19.19 7.33
N SER A 385 -9.39 18.69 6.40
CA SER A 385 -9.88 18.04 5.19
C SER A 385 -10.63 16.74 5.47
N LEU A 386 -10.16 15.90 6.40
CA LEU A 386 -10.86 14.69 6.82
C LEU A 386 -12.17 14.99 7.54
N HIS A 387 -12.18 16.03 8.39
CA HIS A 387 -13.42 16.49 9.02
C HIS A 387 -14.43 16.95 7.97
N MET A 388 -14.04 17.82 7.05
CA MET A 388 -14.90 18.29 5.96
C MET A 388 -15.36 17.14 5.05
N ARG A 389 -14.48 16.20 4.72
CA ARG A 389 -14.85 15.00 3.98
C ARG A 389 -15.97 14.20 4.67
N LYS A 390 -15.89 14.04 6.00
CA LYS A 390 -16.94 13.36 6.77
C LYS A 390 -18.29 14.09 6.68
N LEU A 391 -18.28 15.42 6.64
CA LEU A 391 -19.49 16.23 6.44
C LEU A 391 -20.02 16.09 5.01
N LEU A 392 -19.17 16.23 4.01
CA LEU A 392 -19.52 16.07 2.60
C LEU A 392 -20.08 14.69 2.28
N SER A 393 -19.53 13.62 2.88
CA SER A 393 -20.02 12.25 2.67
C SER A 393 -21.44 12.00 3.20
N ARG A 394 -21.96 12.87 4.05
CA ARG A 394 -23.35 12.83 4.53
C ARG A 394 -24.31 13.59 3.59
N GLN A 395 -23.79 14.53 2.81
CA GLN A 395 -24.58 15.39 1.93
C GLN A 395 -24.54 14.87 0.48
N ILE A 396 -23.43 14.30 0.06
CA ILE A 396 -23.22 13.80 -1.30
C ILE A 396 -23.38 12.28 -1.28
N ALA A 397 -24.35 11.77 -2.05
CA ALA A 397 -24.57 10.32 -2.14
C ALA A 397 -23.29 9.61 -2.62
N PRO A 398 -22.97 8.41 -2.09
CA PRO A 398 -21.80 7.63 -2.52
C PRO A 398 -21.81 7.30 -4.03
N SER A 399 -23.01 7.18 -4.62
CA SER A 399 -23.21 6.94 -6.05
C SER A 399 -22.90 8.15 -6.93
N ASN A 400 -22.82 9.36 -6.37
CA ASN A 400 -22.42 10.53 -7.12
C ASN A 400 -20.90 10.49 -7.30
N GLY A 401 -20.47 10.12 -8.51
CA GLY A 401 -19.10 10.17 -8.97
C GLY A 401 -18.54 11.60 -8.95
N ILE A 402 -17.57 11.83 -9.79
CA ILE A 402 -17.07 13.17 -10.10
C ILE A 402 -17.56 13.60 -11.48
N THR A 403 -17.77 14.88 -11.67
CA THR A 403 -17.98 15.51 -12.98
C THR A 403 -16.80 16.44 -13.24
N TRP A 404 -16.05 16.16 -14.30
CA TRP A 404 -14.93 17.00 -14.68
C TRP A 404 -15.38 18.38 -15.14
N ILE A 405 -14.60 19.40 -14.81
CA ILE A 405 -14.76 20.78 -15.22
C ILE A 405 -13.64 21.10 -16.21
N ASP A 406 -13.97 21.75 -17.30
CA ASP A 406 -12.99 22.17 -18.31
C ASP A 406 -12.05 23.24 -17.74
N THR A 407 -10.75 23.05 -17.92
CA THR A 407 -9.72 23.89 -17.30
C THR A 407 -8.51 24.04 -18.22
N PRO A 408 -7.69 25.08 -18.03
CA PRO A 408 -6.42 25.22 -18.72
C PRO A 408 -5.47 24.05 -18.45
N LYS A 409 -4.54 23.81 -19.38
CA LYS A 409 -3.50 22.78 -19.23
C LYS A 409 -2.74 22.94 -17.90
N GLY A 410 -2.50 21.83 -17.21
CA GLY A 410 -1.83 21.79 -15.92
C GLY A 410 -2.76 22.04 -14.73
N VAL A 411 -4.03 22.27 -14.97
CA VAL A 411 -5.08 22.32 -13.93
C VAL A 411 -6.01 21.15 -14.13
N LEU A 412 -6.44 20.52 -13.04
CA LEU A 412 -7.56 19.59 -13.04
C LEU A 412 -8.63 20.10 -12.08
N ALA A 413 -9.90 19.97 -12.49
CA ALA A 413 -11.01 20.34 -11.63
C ALA A 413 -12.20 19.42 -11.82
N PHE A 414 -12.91 19.18 -10.74
CA PHE A 414 -14.15 18.40 -10.76
C PHE A 414 -15.15 18.89 -9.72
N SER A 415 -16.42 18.57 -9.94
CA SER A 415 -17.47 18.71 -8.94
C SER A 415 -17.92 17.36 -8.40
N ARG A 416 -18.49 17.37 -7.19
CA ARG A 416 -19.25 16.26 -6.59
C ARG A 416 -20.59 16.80 -6.13
N GLY A 417 -21.65 16.35 -6.79
CA GLY A 417 -22.95 17.02 -6.68
C GLY A 417 -22.90 18.47 -7.17
N ASP A 418 -23.84 19.27 -6.69
CA ASP A 418 -24.02 20.65 -7.17
C ASP A 418 -23.29 21.70 -6.34
N ASP A 419 -22.76 21.33 -5.18
CA ASP A 419 -22.31 22.27 -4.15
C ASP A 419 -20.84 22.15 -3.77
N PHE A 420 -20.12 21.13 -4.26
CA PHE A 420 -18.70 20.93 -3.98
C PHE A 420 -17.88 20.92 -5.26
N PHE A 421 -16.85 21.77 -5.30
CA PHE A 421 -15.91 21.88 -6.42
C PHE A 421 -14.47 21.81 -5.91
N LEU A 422 -13.61 21.17 -6.69
CA LEU A 422 -12.20 21.07 -6.41
C LEU A 422 -11.40 21.51 -7.63
N TYR A 423 -10.40 22.35 -7.38
CA TYR A 423 -9.42 22.79 -8.37
C TYR A 423 -8.01 22.49 -7.89
N ALA A 424 -7.20 21.86 -8.72
CA ALA A 424 -5.79 21.56 -8.42
C ALA A 424 -4.90 22.05 -9.57
N ASN A 425 -3.90 22.84 -9.22
CA ASN A 425 -2.91 23.39 -10.13
C ASN A 425 -1.60 22.63 -9.96
N THR A 426 -1.20 21.89 -10.99
CA THR A 426 0.06 21.12 -11.00
C THR A 426 1.22 21.90 -11.64
N THR A 427 1.01 23.19 -11.93
CA THR A 427 2.06 24.03 -12.55
C THR A 427 2.83 24.84 -11.51
N GLY A 428 4.05 25.23 -11.88
CA GLY A 428 4.89 26.12 -11.06
C GLY A 428 4.46 27.60 -11.10
N GLN A 429 3.27 27.94 -11.62
CA GLN A 429 2.77 29.31 -11.73
C GLN A 429 1.39 29.45 -11.11
N SER A 430 1.11 30.59 -10.49
CA SER A 430 -0.23 30.94 -10.04
C SER A 430 -1.12 31.31 -11.23
N LEU A 431 -2.38 30.88 -11.21
CA LEU A 431 -3.34 31.10 -12.27
C LEU A 431 -4.59 31.80 -11.72
N GLU A 432 -5.23 32.60 -12.58
CA GLU A 432 -6.55 33.15 -12.30
C GLU A 432 -7.60 32.41 -13.12
N LEU A 433 -8.62 31.91 -12.45
CA LEU A 433 -9.71 31.15 -13.05
C LEU A 433 -11.03 31.85 -12.78
N LYS A 434 -11.81 32.08 -13.85
CA LYS A 434 -13.15 32.62 -13.71
C LYS A 434 -14.14 31.50 -13.41
N LEU A 435 -14.89 31.62 -12.32
CA LEU A 435 -15.86 30.62 -11.89
C LEU A 435 -17.27 30.98 -12.43
N GLU A 436 -18.05 29.95 -12.73
CA GLU A 436 -19.42 30.13 -13.25
C GLU A 436 -20.46 30.22 -12.13
N SER A 437 -20.10 30.01 -10.88
CA SER A 437 -21.02 29.93 -9.74
C SER A 437 -20.54 30.75 -8.56
N ASP A 438 -21.47 31.29 -7.80
CA ASP A 438 -21.21 31.92 -6.51
C ASP A 438 -20.68 30.87 -5.51
N CYS A 439 -19.37 30.94 -5.24
CA CYS A 439 -18.68 30.01 -4.37
C CYS A 439 -17.89 30.73 -3.26
N GLN A 440 -17.50 29.98 -2.25
CA GLN A 440 -16.53 30.39 -1.26
C GLN A 440 -15.45 29.33 -1.09
N ILE A 441 -14.24 29.73 -0.68
CA ILE A 441 -13.17 28.80 -0.37
C ILE A 441 -13.54 28.08 0.93
N ILE A 442 -13.68 26.75 0.87
CA ILE A 442 -13.88 25.89 2.05
C ILE A 442 -12.54 25.55 2.67
N LEU A 443 -11.58 25.17 1.83
CA LEU A 443 -10.25 24.72 2.25
C LEU A 443 -9.25 24.93 1.13
N SER A 444 -8.00 25.22 1.50
CA SER A 444 -6.89 25.33 0.55
C SER A 444 -5.63 24.71 1.11
N SER A 445 -4.81 24.11 0.23
CA SER A 445 -3.48 23.62 0.55
C SER A 445 -2.45 24.75 0.66
N SER A 446 -2.77 25.95 0.17
CA SER A 446 -1.92 27.14 0.19
C SER A 446 -2.67 28.34 0.78
N ALA A 447 -2.04 29.06 1.68
CA ALA A 447 -2.60 30.30 2.25
C ALA A 447 -2.72 31.45 1.21
N GLN A 448 -2.09 31.30 0.05
CA GLN A 448 -2.13 32.32 -1.02
C GLN A 448 -3.38 32.23 -1.90
N ALA A 449 -4.22 31.19 -1.75
CA ALA A 449 -5.46 31.07 -2.49
C ALA A 449 -6.45 32.18 -2.10
N GLN A 450 -7.03 32.84 -3.09
CA GLN A 450 -7.99 33.92 -2.90
C GLN A 450 -9.15 33.77 -3.87
N LEU A 451 -10.33 34.16 -3.42
CA LEU A 451 -11.51 34.28 -4.28
C LEU A 451 -12.04 35.71 -4.16
N LYS A 452 -12.04 36.45 -5.28
CA LYS A 452 -12.53 37.81 -5.40
C LYS A 452 -13.66 37.85 -6.44
N ALA A 453 -14.86 38.13 -6.00
CA ALA A 453 -16.05 37.97 -6.83
C ALA A 453 -16.12 36.58 -7.45
N ASP A 454 -16.04 36.47 -8.77
CA ASP A 454 -16.06 35.21 -9.52
C ASP A 454 -14.65 34.71 -9.95
N THR A 455 -13.59 35.37 -9.50
CA THR A 455 -12.21 35.05 -9.91
C THR A 455 -11.41 34.37 -8.78
N LEU A 456 -11.07 33.11 -9.01
CA LEU A 456 -10.20 32.30 -8.13
C LEU A 456 -8.74 32.51 -8.51
N THR A 457 -7.94 33.06 -7.58
CA THR A 457 -6.48 32.96 -7.66
C THR A 457 -6.09 31.58 -7.13
N LEU A 458 -5.65 30.70 -8.04
CA LEU A 458 -5.20 29.34 -7.75
C LEU A 458 -3.67 29.30 -7.73
N PRO A 459 -3.02 29.24 -6.54
CA PRO A 459 -1.57 29.28 -6.44
C PRO A 459 -0.89 28.13 -7.17
N ALA A 460 0.38 28.30 -7.50
CA ALA A 460 1.23 27.21 -7.99
C ALA A 460 1.21 26.01 -7.05
N GLU A 461 1.25 24.80 -7.58
CA GLU A 461 1.39 23.54 -6.83
C GLU A 461 0.38 23.44 -5.67
N SER A 462 -0.91 23.75 -5.95
CA SER A 462 -1.92 23.82 -4.89
C SER A 462 -3.26 23.21 -5.29
N THR A 463 -4.05 22.89 -4.27
CA THR A 463 -5.44 22.43 -4.42
C THR A 463 -6.35 23.28 -3.54
N VAL A 464 -7.50 23.65 -4.09
CA VAL A 464 -8.54 24.44 -3.43
C VAL A 464 -9.88 23.72 -3.50
N TRP A 465 -10.59 23.68 -2.38
CA TRP A 465 -11.98 23.25 -2.29
C TRP A 465 -12.90 24.44 -2.21
N LEU A 466 -13.93 24.45 -3.04
CA LEU A 466 -14.96 25.46 -3.06
C LEU A 466 -16.33 24.84 -2.75
N GLY A 467 -17.18 25.62 -2.09
CA GLY A 467 -18.57 25.27 -1.87
C GLY A 467 -19.48 26.40 -2.30
N LYS A 468 -20.69 26.06 -2.78
CA LYS A 468 -21.70 27.06 -3.05
C LYS A 468 -22.11 27.79 -1.78
N ILE A 469 -22.36 29.07 -1.92
CA ILE A 469 -23.00 29.88 -0.86
C ILE A 469 -24.49 29.54 -0.89
N THR A 470 -24.94 28.76 0.08
CA THR A 470 -26.38 28.61 0.33
C THR A 470 -26.89 29.92 0.91
N LYS A 471 -27.73 30.65 0.13
CA LYS A 471 -28.43 31.84 0.61
C LYS A 471 -29.53 31.47 1.59
#